data_ffa6ebc9f59bc9af1f02b3247b78528c
#
_entry.id   ffa6ebc9f59bc9af1f02b3247b78528c
#
_cell.length_a   1.000
_cell.length_b   1.000
_cell.length_c   1.000
_cell.angle_alpha   90.00
_cell.angle_beta   90.00
_cell.angle_gamma   90.00
#
_symmetry.space_group_name_H-M   'P 1'
#
loop_
_entity.id
_entity.type
_entity.pdbx_description
1 polymer ?
#
loop_
_entity_poly.entity_id
_entity_poly.type
_entity_poly.pdbx_seq_one_letter_code
_entity_poly.pdbx_strand_id
1 'polypeptide(L)'
;MAGETYAVEVDRVVKRFGSLRALDGATLRIRRGEVYGLLGPNGAGKTTLIRALVGLVVPDGGTVTVLGRPARNLDVLARVGYMTQQAALYPDLSAEENVAFFAAIHGAHHGVREALEFVELWDRRGSVVSSLSGGMRTRCSLACVLAHKPDLLLLDEPTVGVDPLLRVQLWNRFQRMAADGTSILVSSHVMDDAERCDRLGLIRFGRLLAEGTVPELKGKAGVDRLEDAFLKLSEAGAE
;
A
#
# COMPACT_ATOMS: atom_id res chain seq x y z
N MET A 1 0.62 12.72 26.43
CA MET A 1 1.17 13.04 25.10
C MET A 1 0.02 12.86 24.13
N ALA A 2 -0.34 13.88 23.35
CA ALA A 2 -1.36 13.74 22.30
C ALA A 2 -0.83 12.68 21.32
N GLY A 3 -1.57 11.58 21.15
CA GLY A 3 -1.19 10.52 20.23
C GLY A 3 -1.03 11.10 18.82
N GLU A 4 0.00 10.67 18.09
CA GLU A 4 0.22 11.05 16.71
C GLU A 4 -1.04 10.74 15.89
N THR A 5 -1.63 11.77 15.32
CA THR A 5 -2.90 11.67 14.57
C THR A 5 -2.70 10.96 13.23
N TYR A 6 -1.48 11.03 12.66
CA TYR A 6 -1.15 10.48 11.36
C TYR A 6 -0.12 9.35 11.43
N ALA A 7 -0.35 8.30 10.64
CA ALA A 7 0.63 7.23 10.40
C ALA A 7 1.64 7.63 9.31
N VAL A 8 1.19 8.45 8.35
CA VAL A 8 2.04 8.96 7.25
C VAL A 8 1.73 10.44 7.04
N GLU A 9 2.79 11.23 6.89
CA GLU A 9 2.72 12.61 6.43
C GLU A 9 3.74 12.83 5.31
N VAL A 10 3.25 13.31 4.18
CA VAL A 10 4.03 13.68 3.00
C VAL A 10 3.75 15.16 2.73
N ASP A 11 4.78 15.98 2.74
CA ASP A 11 4.65 17.43 2.47
C ASP A 11 5.52 17.85 1.29
N ARG A 12 4.88 18.24 0.19
CA ARG A 12 5.46 18.81 -1.04
C ARG A 12 6.65 18.00 -1.58
N VAL A 13 6.52 16.67 -1.56
CA VAL A 13 7.58 15.78 -1.98
C VAL A 13 7.81 15.85 -3.48
N VAL A 14 9.06 16.08 -3.86
CA VAL A 14 9.54 16.10 -5.24
C VAL A 14 10.55 14.98 -5.44
N LYS A 15 10.44 14.25 -6.58
CA LYS A 15 11.43 13.25 -6.99
C LYS A 15 11.61 13.26 -8.50
N ARG A 16 12.88 13.33 -8.92
CA ARG A 16 13.29 13.26 -10.34
C ARG A 16 14.17 12.03 -10.57
N PHE A 17 14.02 11.44 -11.74
CA PHE A 17 14.91 10.43 -12.29
C PHE A 17 15.35 10.91 -13.68
N GLY A 18 16.53 11.51 -13.75
CA GLY A 18 16.96 12.22 -14.95
C GLY A 18 15.99 13.37 -15.29
N SER A 19 15.44 13.35 -16.49
CA SER A 19 14.43 14.33 -16.94
C SER A 19 13.02 14.05 -16.44
N LEU A 20 12.74 12.82 -15.99
CA LEU A 20 11.42 12.42 -15.52
C LEU A 20 11.15 12.95 -14.09
N ARG A 21 10.10 13.75 -13.91
CA ARG A 21 9.61 14.17 -12.61
C ARG A 21 8.56 13.17 -12.14
N ALA A 22 8.98 12.18 -11.34
CA ALA A 22 8.12 11.10 -10.88
C ALA A 22 7.20 11.52 -9.73
N LEU A 23 7.64 12.49 -8.88
CA LEU A 23 6.81 13.18 -7.88
C LEU A 23 7.03 14.68 -8.04
N ASP A 24 5.94 15.44 -7.98
CA ASP A 24 5.92 16.88 -8.23
C ASP A 24 5.10 17.63 -7.18
N GLY A 25 5.67 17.75 -5.98
CA GLY A 25 5.02 18.43 -4.87
C GLY A 25 3.89 17.60 -4.23
N ALA A 26 3.99 16.27 -4.27
CA ALA A 26 3.00 15.38 -3.66
C ALA A 26 2.83 15.70 -2.17
N THR A 27 1.58 15.87 -1.73
CA THR A 27 1.22 16.13 -0.34
C THR A 27 0.02 15.29 0.02
N LEU A 28 0.15 14.45 1.08
CA LEU A 28 -0.95 13.64 1.61
C LEU A 28 -0.74 13.31 3.08
N ARG A 29 -1.82 12.91 3.76
CA ARG A 29 -1.78 12.44 5.14
C ARG A 29 -2.64 11.21 5.31
N ILE A 30 -2.11 10.18 5.96
CA ILE A 30 -2.83 8.95 6.31
C ILE A 30 -3.02 8.93 7.82
N ARG A 31 -4.25 8.79 8.29
CA ARG A 31 -4.58 8.72 9.71
C ARG A 31 -4.18 7.36 10.26
N ARG A 32 -4.01 7.29 11.58
CA ARG A 32 -3.83 5.98 12.22
C ARG A 32 -5.11 5.15 12.12
N GLY A 33 -4.94 3.86 11.81
CA GLY A 33 -6.05 2.91 11.73
C GLY A 33 -7.01 3.18 10.57
N GLU A 34 -6.55 3.84 9.48
CA GLU A 34 -7.38 3.97 8.27
C GLU A 34 -6.84 3.13 7.11
N VAL A 35 -7.73 2.70 6.24
CA VAL A 35 -7.41 2.14 4.93
C VAL A 35 -7.45 3.28 3.91
N TYR A 36 -6.26 3.68 3.45
CA TYR A 36 -6.09 4.76 2.49
C TYR A 36 -5.77 4.21 1.10
N GLY A 37 -6.57 4.58 0.10
CA GLY A 37 -6.36 4.22 -1.30
C GLY A 37 -5.56 5.29 -2.05
N LEU A 38 -4.44 4.92 -2.68
CA LEU A 38 -3.71 5.77 -3.61
C LEU A 38 -4.06 5.37 -5.04
N LEU A 39 -5.00 6.08 -5.65
CA LEU A 39 -5.59 5.75 -6.94
C LEU A 39 -4.96 6.57 -8.06
N GLY A 40 -4.58 5.90 -9.14
CA GLY A 40 -4.06 6.58 -10.33
C GLY A 40 -3.56 5.60 -11.39
N PRO A 41 -3.38 6.07 -12.64
CA PRO A 41 -2.90 5.24 -13.74
C PRO A 41 -1.45 4.76 -13.52
N ASN A 42 -1.00 3.84 -14.37
CA ASN A 42 0.39 3.43 -14.40
C ASN A 42 1.28 4.64 -14.74
N GLY A 43 2.42 4.76 -14.06
CA GLY A 43 3.30 5.92 -14.22
C GLY A 43 2.88 7.19 -13.47
N ALA A 44 1.76 7.18 -12.70
CA ALA A 44 1.30 8.34 -11.94
C ALA A 44 2.21 8.75 -10.77
N GLY A 45 3.13 7.88 -10.35
CA GLY A 45 4.03 8.12 -9.22
C GLY A 45 3.73 7.29 -7.97
N LYS A 46 2.70 6.40 -7.97
CA LYS A 46 2.28 5.59 -6.82
C LYS A 46 3.43 4.81 -6.18
N THR A 47 4.09 3.95 -6.96
CA THR A 47 5.23 3.14 -6.49
C THR A 47 6.40 4.00 -6.02
N THR A 48 6.67 5.14 -6.70
CA THR A 48 7.72 6.08 -6.28
C THR A 48 7.42 6.67 -4.92
N LEU A 49 6.17 7.05 -4.68
CA LEU A 49 5.72 7.58 -3.39
C LEU A 49 5.84 6.52 -2.29
N ILE A 50 5.34 5.30 -2.53
CA ILE A 50 5.47 4.18 -1.57
C ILE A 50 6.95 3.91 -1.25
N ARG A 51 7.83 3.88 -2.27
CA ARG A 51 9.28 3.70 -2.06
C ARG A 51 9.91 4.85 -1.27
N ALA A 52 9.37 6.07 -1.36
CA ALA A 52 9.82 7.17 -0.52
C ALA A 52 9.38 6.98 0.95
N LEU A 53 8.18 6.41 1.20
CA LEU A 53 7.69 6.08 2.54
C LEU A 53 8.54 5.02 3.24
N VAL A 54 9.10 4.06 2.52
CA VAL A 54 10.01 3.04 3.08
C VAL A 54 11.48 3.44 2.98
N GLY A 55 11.78 4.67 2.56
CA GLY A 55 13.15 5.18 2.49
C GLY A 55 14.02 4.60 1.37
N LEU A 56 13.46 3.79 0.46
CA LEU A 56 14.16 3.26 -0.72
C LEU A 56 14.40 4.33 -1.80
N VAL A 57 13.58 5.37 -1.82
CA VAL A 57 13.76 6.55 -2.66
C VAL A 57 13.92 7.76 -1.77
N VAL A 58 15.03 8.47 -1.95
CA VAL A 58 15.27 9.75 -1.28
C VAL A 58 14.61 10.86 -2.10
N PRO A 59 13.68 11.64 -1.54
CA PRO A 59 13.13 12.82 -2.19
C PRO A 59 14.22 13.85 -2.50
N ASP A 60 14.04 14.60 -3.58
CA ASP A 60 14.89 15.73 -3.95
C ASP A 60 14.42 17.02 -3.26
N GLY A 61 13.19 17.03 -2.72
CA GLY A 61 12.60 18.12 -1.94
C GLY A 61 11.35 17.65 -1.19
N GLY A 62 10.90 18.46 -0.23
CA GLY A 62 9.80 18.12 0.67
C GLY A 62 10.22 17.19 1.81
N THR A 63 9.24 16.72 2.59
CA THR A 63 9.47 15.86 3.74
C THR A 63 8.55 14.65 3.75
N VAL A 64 9.06 13.54 4.30
CA VAL A 64 8.30 12.28 4.49
C VAL A 64 8.47 11.84 5.93
N THR A 65 7.36 11.79 6.65
CA THR A 65 7.28 11.29 8.03
C THR A 65 6.40 10.05 8.07
N VAL A 66 6.89 9.01 8.72
CA VAL A 66 6.20 7.72 8.89
C VAL A 66 6.22 7.36 10.37
N LEU A 67 5.06 7.07 10.95
CA LEU A 67 4.87 6.77 12.37
C LEU A 67 5.54 7.81 13.28
N GLY A 68 5.44 9.12 12.88
CA GLY A 68 5.97 10.25 13.63
C GLY A 68 7.48 10.49 13.52
N ARG A 69 8.19 9.77 12.63
CA ARG A 69 9.64 9.89 12.42
C ARG A 69 9.99 9.99 10.93
N PRO A 70 11.17 10.50 10.56
CA PRO A 70 11.62 10.46 9.18
C PRO A 70 11.59 9.04 8.60
N ALA A 71 11.14 8.87 7.36
CA ALA A 71 10.92 7.58 6.70
C ALA A 71 12.13 6.62 6.69
N ARG A 72 13.37 7.15 6.78
CA ARG A 72 14.61 6.35 6.81
C ARG A 72 15.04 5.89 8.21
N ASN A 73 14.22 6.11 9.23
CA ASN A 73 14.52 5.66 10.59
C ASN A 73 14.31 4.13 10.69
N LEU A 74 15.35 3.40 11.11
CA LEU A 74 15.32 1.93 11.18
C LEU A 74 14.27 1.40 12.16
N ASP A 75 14.03 2.10 13.29
CA ASP A 75 13.01 1.70 14.26
C ASP A 75 11.59 1.79 13.65
N VAL A 76 11.40 2.72 12.71
CA VAL A 76 10.14 2.84 11.95
C VAL A 76 10.02 1.70 10.95
N LEU A 77 11.09 1.41 10.21
CA LEU A 77 11.06 0.36 9.18
C LEU A 77 10.78 -1.03 9.76
N ALA A 78 11.21 -1.30 10.99
CA ALA A 78 10.87 -2.54 11.69
C ALA A 78 9.35 -2.71 11.96
N ARG A 79 8.58 -1.63 11.91
CA ARG A 79 7.13 -1.58 12.15
C ARG A 79 6.30 -1.40 10.88
N VAL A 80 6.95 -1.42 9.71
CA VAL A 80 6.33 -1.22 8.40
C VAL A 80 6.40 -2.50 7.59
N GLY A 81 5.28 -2.96 7.07
CA GLY A 81 5.20 -4.00 6.07
C GLY A 81 5.10 -3.39 4.67
N TYR A 82 6.04 -3.70 3.78
CA TYR A 82 6.02 -3.22 2.41
C TYR A 82 5.91 -4.38 1.42
N MET A 83 4.78 -4.45 0.73
CA MET A 83 4.56 -5.38 -0.37
C MET A 83 4.81 -4.66 -1.69
N THR A 84 5.78 -5.16 -2.45
CA THR A 84 6.11 -4.66 -3.80
C THR A 84 5.15 -5.20 -4.85
N GLN A 85 4.95 -4.44 -5.94
CA GLN A 85 4.11 -4.84 -7.08
C GLN A 85 4.57 -6.18 -7.69
N GLN A 86 5.87 -6.41 -7.82
CA GLN A 86 6.42 -7.73 -8.15
C GLN A 86 6.76 -8.47 -6.86
N ALA A 87 6.25 -9.69 -6.73
CA ALA A 87 6.50 -10.52 -5.55
C ALA A 87 8.01 -10.74 -5.33
N ALA A 88 8.54 -10.20 -4.23
CA ALA A 88 9.93 -10.36 -3.83
C ALA A 88 10.08 -11.66 -3.02
N LEU A 89 9.91 -12.80 -3.69
CA LEU A 89 9.95 -14.13 -3.08
C LEU A 89 11.15 -14.91 -3.57
N TYR A 90 11.65 -15.83 -2.75
CA TYR A 90 12.66 -16.81 -3.11
C TYR A 90 11.97 -17.97 -3.84
N PRO A 91 12.22 -18.18 -5.14
CA PRO A 91 11.46 -19.12 -5.96
C PRO A 91 11.70 -20.60 -5.58
N ASP A 92 12.85 -20.89 -5.00
CA ASP A 92 13.27 -22.24 -4.62
C ASP A 92 12.84 -22.64 -3.20
N LEU A 93 12.31 -21.70 -2.43
CA LEU A 93 11.76 -21.95 -1.10
C LEU A 93 10.25 -22.19 -1.19
N SER A 94 9.71 -22.93 -0.22
CA SER A 94 8.28 -23.10 -0.02
C SER A 94 7.61 -21.79 0.42
N ALA A 95 6.28 -21.73 0.37
CA ALA A 95 5.55 -20.58 0.88
C ALA A 95 5.83 -20.33 2.37
N GLU A 96 5.87 -21.41 3.19
CA GLU A 96 6.15 -21.31 4.62
C GLU A 96 7.57 -20.81 4.90
N GLU A 97 8.57 -21.34 4.17
CA GLU A 97 9.97 -20.91 4.32
C GLU A 97 10.15 -19.44 3.91
N ASN A 98 9.49 -18.99 2.85
CA ASN A 98 9.49 -17.56 2.50
C ASN A 98 8.91 -16.69 3.63
N VAL A 99 7.73 -17.02 4.14
CA VAL A 99 7.10 -16.27 5.21
C VAL A 99 7.94 -16.30 6.48
N ALA A 100 8.50 -17.47 6.83
CA ALA A 100 9.39 -17.63 7.99
C ALA A 100 10.66 -16.78 7.85
N PHE A 101 11.27 -16.74 6.66
CA PHE A 101 12.44 -15.93 6.38
C PHE A 101 12.19 -14.44 6.64
N PHE A 102 11.10 -13.89 6.06
CA PHE A 102 10.76 -12.48 6.26
C PHE A 102 10.34 -12.19 7.69
N ALA A 103 9.61 -13.10 8.36
CA ALA A 103 9.27 -12.97 9.78
C ALA A 103 10.52 -12.92 10.67
N ALA A 104 11.52 -13.77 10.39
CA ALA A 104 12.77 -13.84 11.14
C ALA A 104 13.58 -12.53 11.06
N ILE A 105 13.60 -11.85 9.91
CA ILE A 105 14.24 -10.52 9.74
C ILE A 105 13.70 -9.51 10.76
N HIS A 106 12.41 -9.61 11.10
CA HIS A 106 11.74 -8.74 12.06
C HIS A 106 11.63 -9.33 13.48
N GLY A 107 12.30 -10.48 13.74
CA GLY A 107 12.23 -11.16 15.04
C GLY A 107 10.86 -11.78 15.37
N ALA A 108 9.99 -11.97 14.38
CA ALA A 108 8.59 -12.40 14.56
C ALA A 108 8.37 -13.88 14.19
N HIS A 109 8.95 -14.79 14.96
CA HIS A 109 8.92 -16.24 14.64
C HIS A 109 7.54 -16.90 14.76
N HIS A 110 6.55 -16.27 15.38
CA HIS A 110 5.25 -16.88 15.67
C HIS A 110 4.11 -16.47 14.70
N GLY A 111 4.33 -15.53 13.80
CA GLY A 111 3.30 -15.01 12.90
C GLY A 111 3.09 -15.79 11.60
N VAL A 112 3.93 -16.78 11.30
CA VAL A 112 3.97 -17.48 10.00
C VAL A 112 2.63 -18.17 9.68
N ARG A 113 2.12 -18.97 10.63
CA ARG A 113 0.86 -19.70 10.45
C ARG A 113 -0.31 -18.75 10.24
N GLU A 114 -0.45 -17.76 11.12
CA GLU A 114 -1.53 -16.76 11.06
C GLU A 114 -1.50 -15.99 9.73
N ALA A 115 -0.31 -15.60 9.26
CA ALA A 115 -0.16 -14.91 7.99
C ALA A 115 -0.56 -15.80 6.79
N LEU A 116 -0.19 -17.07 6.78
CA LEU A 116 -0.55 -18.02 5.72
C LEU A 116 -2.06 -18.35 5.75
N GLU A 117 -2.67 -18.46 6.92
CA GLU A 117 -4.12 -18.64 7.08
C GLU A 117 -4.87 -17.36 6.64
N PHE A 118 -4.32 -16.18 6.93
CA PHE A 118 -4.88 -14.90 6.49
C PHE A 118 -5.02 -14.81 4.96
N VAL A 119 -4.06 -15.35 4.23
CA VAL A 119 -4.06 -15.31 2.75
C VAL A 119 -4.58 -16.62 2.12
N GLU A 120 -5.11 -17.55 2.90
CA GLU A 120 -5.62 -18.87 2.45
C GLU A 120 -4.57 -19.69 1.69
N LEU A 121 -3.34 -19.72 2.20
CA LEU A 121 -2.25 -20.53 1.66
C LEU A 121 -1.75 -21.58 2.64
N TRP A 122 -2.37 -21.77 3.81
CA TRP A 122 -1.92 -22.73 4.80
C TRP A 122 -1.84 -24.16 4.25
N ASP A 123 -2.86 -24.61 3.49
CA ASP A 123 -2.89 -25.94 2.90
C ASP A 123 -1.85 -26.13 1.77
N ARG A 124 -1.27 -25.06 1.28
CA ARG A 124 -0.22 -25.01 0.26
C ARG A 124 1.12 -24.55 0.80
N ARG A 125 1.28 -24.45 2.13
CA ARG A 125 2.49 -23.90 2.77
C ARG A 125 3.79 -24.60 2.35
N GLY A 126 3.77 -25.92 2.13
CA GLY A 126 4.92 -26.70 1.66
C GLY A 126 5.19 -26.63 0.15
N SER A 127 4.33 -25.95 -0.63
CA SER A 127 4.54 -25.82 -2.07
C SER A 127 5.66 -24.80 -2.35
N VAL A 128 6.62 -25.20 -3.21
CA VAL A 128 7.72 -24.33 -3.65
C VAL A 128 7.13 -23.16 -4.46
N VAL A 129 7.60 -21.95 -4.20
CA VAL A 129 7.05 -20.71 -4.78
C VAL A 129 7.07 -20.71 -6.31
N SER A 130 8.09 -21.30 -6.95
CA SER A 130 8.15 -21.45 -8.41
C SER A 130 6.97 -22.24 -8.99
N SER A 131 6.35 -23.14 -8.22
CA SER A 131 5.18 -23.93 -8.63
C SER A 131 3.83 -23.24 -8.39
N LEU A 132 3.81 -22.13 -7.67
CA LEU A 132 2.59 -21.39 -7.34
C LEU A 132 2.08 -20.59 -8.56
N SER A 133 0.75 -20.46 -8.67
CA SER A 133 0.14 -19.53 -9.63
C SER A 133 0.50 -18.07 -9.32
N GLY A 134 0.29 -17.14 -10.28
CA GLY A 134 0.53 -15.71 -10.08
C GLY A 134 -0.21 -15.17 -8.86
N GLY A 135 -1.52 -15.44 -8.74
CA GLY A 135 -2.32 -15.02 -7.59
C GLY A 135 -1.86 -15.66 -6.27
N MET A 136 -1.38 -16.91 -6.28
CA MET A 136 -0.80 -17.54 -5.08
C MET A 136 0.52 -16.90 -4.68
N ARG A 137 1.37 -16.50 -5.63
CA ARG A 137 2.59 -15.74 -5.35
C ARG A 137 2.29 -14.36 -4.76
N THR A 138 1.29 -13.65 -5.30
CA THR A 138 0.81 -12.37 -4.73
C THR A 138 0.38 -12.54 -3.27
N ARG A 139 -0.41 -13.59 -2.97
CA ARG A 139 -0.84 -13.93 -1.60
C ARG A 139 0.32 -14.31 -0.69
N CYS A 140 1.28 -15.09 -1.18
CA CYS A 140 2.48 -15.44 -0.42
C CYS A 140 3.30 -14.18 -0.08
N SER A 141 3.48 -13.26 -1.03
CA SER A 141 4.13 -11.97 -0.80
C SER A 141 3.41 -11.14 0.27
N LEU A 142 2.07 -11.13 0.25
CA LEU A 142 1.27 -10.48 1.29
C LEU A 142 1.48 -11.15 2.66
N ALA A 143 1.51 -12.49 2.74
CA ALA A 143 1.80 -13.20 3.99
C ALA A 143 3.16 -12.83 4.58
N CYS A 144 4.20 -12.67 3.73
CA CYS A 144 5.53 -12.28 4.18
C CYS A 144 5.53 -10.94 4.92
N VAL A 145 4.74 -9.97 4.46
CA VAL A 145 4.70 -8.63 5.08
C VAL A 145 3.72 -8.55 6.26
N LEU A 146 2.83 -9.53 6.41
CA LEU A 146 1.90 -9.60 7.54
C LEU A 146 2.49 -10.31 8.76
N ALA A 147 3.45 -11.21 8.57
CA ALA A 147 3.92 -12.13 9.60
C ALA A 147 4.53 -11.44 10.83
N HIS A 148 5.06 -10.23 10.69
CA HIS A 148 5.62 -9.44 11.80
C HIS A 148 4.63 -8.46 12.45
N LYS A 149 3.34 -8.49 12.06
CA LYS A 149 2.25 -7.64 12.59
C LYS A 149 2.62 -6.14 12.58
N PRO A 150 2.83 -5.55 11.40
CA PRO A 150 3.26 -4.17 11.29
C PRO A 150 2.18 -3.17 11.74
N ASP A 151 2.59 -1.99 12.20
CA ASP A 151 1.67 -0.88 12.51
C ASP A 151 1.22 -0.12 11.26
N LEU A 152 2.00 -0.23 10.18
CA LEU A 152 1.69 0.35 8.87
C LEU A 152 1.96 -0.67 7.76
N LEU A 153 0.96 -0.91 6.93
CA LEU A 153 1.08 -1.69 5.69
C LEU A 153 1.10 -0.75 4.48
N LEU A 154 2.09 -0.95 3.62
CA LEU A 154 2.23 -0.28 2.34
C LEU A 154 2.14 -1.33 1.24
N LEU A 155 1.01 -1.37 0.53
CA LEU A 155 0.67 -2.43 -0.41
C LEU A 155 0.62 -1.87 -1.84
N ASP A 156 1.56 -2.29 -2.68
CA ASP A 156 1.63 -1.84 -4.08
C ASP A 156 0.89 -2.84 -4.98
N GLU A 157 -0.37 -2.52 -5.33
CA GLU A 157 -1.29 -3.33 -6.15
C GLU A 157 -1.53 -4.77 -5.61
N PRO A 158 -1.93 -4.94 -4.34
CA PRO A 158 -1.96 -6.25 -3.66
C PRO A 158 -3.01 -7.23 -4.18
N THR A 159 -3.97 -6.77 -4.96
CA THR A 159 -5.12 -7.56 -5.45
C THR A 159 -5.01 -7.95 -6.91
N VAL A 160 -3.93 -7.55 -7.59
CA VAL A 160 -3.71 -7.90 -8.99
C VAL A 160 -3.49 -9.41 -9.13
N GLY A 161 -4.28 -10.04 -10.01
CA GLY A 161 -4.23 -11.47 -10.27
C GLY A 161 -4.88 -12.36 -9.19
N VAL A 162 -5.52 -11.76 -8.19
CA VAL A 162 -6.32 -12.45 -7.18
C VAL A 162 -7.75 -12.63 -7.69
N ASP A 163 -8.34 -13.80 -7.47
CA ASP A 163 -9.74 -14.06 -7.89
C ASP A 163 -10.74 -13.16 -7.13
N PRO A 164 -11.92 -12.89 -7.73
CA PRO A 164 -12.86 -11.91 -7.17
C PRO A 164 -13.36 -12.25 -5.77
N LEU A 165 -13.60 -13.52 -5.44
CA LEU A 165 -14.12 -13.92 -4.13
C LEU A 165 -13.08 -13.66 -3.05
N LEU A 166 -11.86 -14.12 -3.27
CA LEU A 166 -10.76 -13.93 -2.34
C LEU A 166 -10.38 -12.45 -2.20
N ARG A 167 -10.49 -11.66 -3.29
CA ARG A 167 -10.28 -10.21 -3.25
C ARG A 167 -11.24 -9.54 -2.25
N VAL A 168 -12.53 -9.90 -2.26
CA VAL A 168 -13.51 -9.41 -1.27
C VAL A 168 -13.10 -9.79 0.15
N GLN A 169 -12.67 -11.03 0.36
CA GLN A 169 -12.22 -11.50 1.68
C GLN A 169 -10.99 -10.75 2.17
N LEU A 170 -9.99 -10.50 1.30
CA LEU A 170 -8.79 -9.71 1.65
C LEU A 170 -9.17 -8.29 2.07
N TRP A 171 -10.07 -7.63 1.34
CA TRP A 171 -10.55 -6.30 1.70
C TRP A 171 -11.25 -6.28 3.05
N ASN A 172 -12.11 -7.25 3.34
CA ASN A 172 -12.76 -7.38 4.65
C ASN A 172 -11.74 -7.58 5.78
N ARG A 173 -10.65 -8.30 5.50
CA ARG A 173 -9.54 -8.50 6.46
C ARG A 173 -8.73 -7.22 6.65
N PHE A 174 -8.45 -6.45 5.59
CA PHE A 174 -7.78 -5.15 5.70
C PHE A 174 -8.61 -4.17 6.56
N GLN A 175 -9.92 -4.12 6.37
CA GLN A 175 -10.81 -3.30 7.19
C GLN A 175 -10.78 -3.69 8.68
N ARG A 176 -10.73 -4.99 8.99
CA ARG A 176 -10.60 -5.45 10.39
C ARG A 176 -9.25 -5.05 10.98
N MET A 177 -8.16 -5.25 10.24
CA MET A 177 -6.82 -4.83 10.69
C MET A 177 -6.76 -3.32 10.97
N ALA A 178 -7.42 -2.51 10.14
CA ALA A 178 -7.50 -1.07 10.35
C ALA A 178 -8.30 -0.73 11.63
N ALA A 179 -9.42 -1.39 11.84
CA ALA A 179 -10.21 -1.27 13.08
C ALA A 179 -9.41 -1.67 14.33
N ASP A 180 -8.49 -2.64 14.20
CA ASP A 180 -7.58 -3.08 15.26
C ASP A 180 -6.34 -2.17 15.42
N GLY A 181 -6.25 -1.08 14.61
CA GLY A 181 -5.23 -0.03 14.73
C GLY A 181 -4.10 -0.05 13.71
N THR A 182 -4.03 -1.05 12.80
CA THR A 182 -3.06 -1.06 11.70
C THR A 182 -3.45 -0.02 10.65
N SER A 183 -2.53 0.86 10.26
CA SER A 183 -2.75 1.80 9.16
C SER A 183 -2.38 1.13 7.84
N ILE A 184 -3.17 1.33 6.78
CA ILE A 184 -2.96 0.63 5.51
C ILE A 184 -3.02 1.61 4.35
N LEU A 185 -1.96 1.66 3.53
CA LEU A 185 -1.97 2.31 2.23
C LEU A 185 -2.00 1.23 1.15
N VAL A 186 -3.00 1.30 0.29
CA VAL A 186 -3.13 0.44 -0.89
C VAL A 186 -3.01 1.29 -2.14
N SER A 187 -2.03 1.02 -3.00
CA SER A 187 -2.05 1.57 -4.35
C SER A 187 -2.92 0.72 -5.25
N SER A 188 -3.72 1.35 -6.10
CA SER A 188 -4.52 0.66 -7.10
C SER A 188 -4.73 1.52 -8.35
N HIS A 189 -5.01 0.88 -9.47
CA HIS A 189 -5.56 1.49 -10.67
C HIS A 189 -7.00 1.02 -10.94
N VAL A 190 -7.56 0.22 -10.01
CA VAL A 190 -8.89 -0.40 -10.11
C VAL A 190 -9.86 0.36 -9.22
N MET A 191 -10.96 0.86 -9.79
CA MET A 191 -11.94 1.69 -9.07
C MET A 191 -12.69 0.92 -7.98
N ASP A 192 -13.01 -0.37 -8.21
CA ASP A 192 -13.66 -1.21 -7.19
C ASP A 192 -12.84 -1.37 -5.90
N ASP A 193 -11.50 -1.36 -6.01
CA ASP A 193 -10.62 -1.37 -4.84
C ASP A 193 -10.69 -0.04 -4.09
N ALA A 194 -10.71 1.05 -4.83
CA ALA A 194 -10.77 2.39 -4.28
C ALA A 194 -12.05 2.62 -3.45
N GLU A 195 -13.20 2.10 -3.92
CA GLU A 195 -14.48 2.22 -3.21
C GLU A 195 -14.51 1.49 -1.85
N ARG A 196 -13.52 0.63 -1.59
CA ARG A 196 -13.37 -0.10 -0.32
C ARG A 196 -12.46 0.60 0.69
N CYS A 197 -11.84 1.70 0.31
CA CYS A 197 -10.98 2.49 1.18
C CYS A 197 -11.80 3.52 1.98
N ASP A 198 -11.32 3.88 3.19
CA ASP A 198 -11.94 4.92 4.00
C ASP A 198 -11.76 6.30 3.36
N ARG A 199 -10.56 6.54 2.84
CA ARG A 199 -10.23 7.76 2.07
C ARG A 199 -9.34 7.42 0.89
N LEU A 200 -9.39 8.29 -0.10
CA LEU A 200 -8.62 8.19 -1.34
C LEU A 200 -7.75 9.41 -1.57
N GLY A 201 -6.57 9.17 -2.12
CA GLY A 201 -5.76 10.16 -2.80
C GLY A 201 -5.72 9.86 -4.30
N LEU A 202 -6.21 10.78 -5.12
CA LEU A 202 -6.13 10.68 -6.57
C LEU A 202 -4.80 11.26 -7.04
N ILE A 203 -3.93 10.42 -7.64
CA ILE A 203 -2.60 10.85 -8.08
C ILE A 203 -2.45 10.76 -9.60
N ARG A 204 -1.87 11.80 -10.20
CA ARG A 204 -1.51 11.83 -11.62
C ARG A 204 -0.30 12.75 -11.83
N PHE A 205 0.62 12.36 -12.71
CA PHE A 205 1.85 13.12 -13.02
C PHE A 205 2.68 13.51 -11.78
N GLY A 206 2.71 12.63 -10.77
CA GLY A 206 3.42 12.86 -9.52
C GLY A 206 2.77 13.85 -8.56
N ARG A 207 1.56 14.33 -8.85
CA ARG A 207 0.80 15.26 -8.01
C ARG A 207 -0.46 14.60 -7.46
N LEU A 208 -0.81 14.93 -6.24
CA LEU A 208 -2.12 14.59 -5.69
C LEU A 208 -3.14 15.60 -6.20
N LEU A 209 -4.11 15.13 -6.98
CA LEU A 209 -5.15 15.95 -7.59
C LEU A 209 -6.25 16.31 -6.59
N ALA A 210 -6.66 15.33 -5.80
CA ALA A 210 -7.68 15.45 -4.78
C ALA A 210 -7.52 14.38 -3.71
N GLU A 211 -8.04 14.65 -2.52
CA GLU A 211 -8.09 13.75 -1.39
C GLU A 211 -9.45 13.86 -0.70
N GLY A 212 -9.99 12.73 -0.24
CA GLY A 212 -11.26 12.65 0.47
C GLY A 212 -11.88 11.27 0.45
N THR A 213 -13.04 11.12 1.05
CA THR A 213 -13.89 9.93 0.94
C THR A 213 -14.50 9.85 -0.47
N VAL A 214 -14.98 8.68 -0.88
CA VAL A 214 -15.61 8.51 -2.20
C VAL A 214 -16.77 9.50 -2.42
N PRO A 215 -17.70 9.69 -1.45
CA PRO A 215 -18.76 10.69 -1.60
C PRO A 215 -18.24 12.14 -1.75
N GLU A 216 -17.20 12.51 -1.00
CA GLU A 216 -16.59 13.85 -1.10
C GLU A 216 -15.95 14.08 -2.46
N LEU A 217 -15.26 13.09 -3.02
CA LEU A 217 -14.61 13.20 -4.33
C LEU A 217 -15.66 13.28 -5.46
N LYS A 218 -16.70 12.45 -5.40
CA LYS A 218 -17.85 12.53 -6.32
C LYS A 218 -18.55 13.87 -6.25
N GLY A 219 -18.78 14.40 -5.04
CA GLY A 219 -19.38 15.71 -4.81
C GLY A 219 -18.53 16.87 -5.34
N LYS A 220 -17.21 16.84 -5.11
CA LYS A 220 -16.26 17.83 -5.65
C LYS A 220 -16.28 17.89 -7.18
N ALA A 221 -16.41 16.73 -7.82
CA ALA A 221 -16.46 16.63 -9.28
C ALA A 221 -17.87 16.83 -9.86
N GLY A 222 -18.93 16.80 -9.02
CA GLY A 222 -20.33 16.91 -9.47
C GLY A 222 -20.75 15.73 -10.36
N VAL A 223 -20.39 14.49 -9.96
CA VAL A 223 -20.66 13.26 -10.71
C VAL A 223 -21.03 12.11 -9.78
N ASP A 224 -21.68 11.07 -10.34
CA ASP A 224 -22.16 9.92 -9.57
C ASP A 224 -21.15 8.75 -9.55
N ARG A 225 -20.20 8.70 -10.48
CA ARG A 225 -19.21 7.62 -10.59
C ARG A 225 -17.82 8.10 -10.24
N LEU A 226 -17.04 7.25 -9.56
CA LEU A 226 -15.68 7.58 -9.15
C LEU A 226 -14.74 7.75 -10.36
N GLU A 227 -14.94 6.95 -11.44
CA GLU A 227 -14.19 7.09 -12.68
C GLU A 227 -14.36 8.48 -13.30
N ASP A 228 -15.60 8.99 -13.34
CA ASP A 228 -15.92 10.31 -13.90
C ASP A 228 -15.32 11.42 -13.01
N ALA A 229 -15.33 11.22 -11.69
CA ALA A 229 -14.66 12.12 -10.74
C ALA A 229 -13.16 12.19 -11.00
N PHE A 230 -12.51 11.03 -11.19
CA PHE A 230 -11.09 10.97 -11.50
C PHE A 230 -10.76 11.69 -12.81
N LEU A 231 -11.55 11.48 -13.88
CA LEU A 231 -11.35 12.13 -15.18
C LEU A 231 -11.46 13.64 -15.06
N LYS A 232 -12.55 14.16 -14.48
CA LYS A 232 -12.77 15.62 -14.33
C LYS A 232 -11.68 16.29 -13.47
N LEU A 233 -11.33 15.68 -12.32
CA LEU A 233 -10.28 16.22 -11.45
C LEU A 233 -8.89 16.14 -12.09
N SER A 234 -8.67 15.18 -12.98
CA SER A 234 -7.44 15.05 -13.77
C SER A 234 -7.30 16.11 -14.85
N GLU A 235 -8.40 16.54 -15.47
CA GLU A 235 -8.43 17.60 -16.47
C GLU A 235 -8.20 18.96 -15.81
N ALA A 236 -8.87 19.25 -14.69
CA ALA A 236 -8.71 20.49 -13.93
C ALA A 236 -7.32 20.67 -13.31
N GLY A 237 -6.57 19.59 -13.06
CA GLY A 237 -5.20 19.64 -12.52
C GLY A 237 -4.11 19.65 -13.60
N ALA A 238 -4.48 19.66 -14.88
CA ALA A 238 -3.55 19.70 -16.02
C ALA A 238 -3.29 21.15 -16.55
N GLU A 239 -4.08 22.12 -16.08
CA GLU A 239 -3.89 23.55 -16.29
C GLU A 239 -3.01 24.16 -15.16
#